data_16181d154ee20c83e7fbbec3d8c67842
#
_entry.id   16181d154ee20c83e7fbbec3d8c67842
#
_cell.length_a   1.000
_cell.length_b   1.000
_cell.length_c   1.000
_cell.angle_alpha   90.00
_cell.angle_beta   90.00
_cell.angle_gamma   90.00
#
_symmetry.space_group_name_H-M   'P 1'
#
loop_
_entity.id
_entity.type
_entity.pdbx_description
1 polymer ?
#
loop_
_entity_poly.entity_id
_entity_poly.type
_entity_poly.pdbx_seq_one_letter_code
_entity_poly.pdbx_strand_id
1 'polypeptide(L)'
;MPARNALVPTLVPREHLPNAISLNTIMFQTASVAGPSLGGILIAASGVGWVYVANAISFAFVIVALLMMRDVPVREPSAPGARDDVSLHAAFEGLRFVFRSPMIRSTMLLDFFATFFSSATALLPIFAQDILQVGAKGYGWLYAAPATGAILTSAAMVPMVDRIERRGVVLLWAVAGYGLATVVFGLSRSFWLTFFCLALTGATDTVSMVIRNIVRQLETPDRLRGRMTGVNMVFFNGGPQLGELEAGAVANWFGAPISVITGGIGCLVATGWISSTTPTLRHYTRESAATHHQVT
;
A
#
# COMPACT_ATOMS: atom_id res chain seq x y z
N MET A 1 2.83 -7.66 14.66
CA MET A 1 2.00 -6.46 14.42
C MET A 1 0.81 -6.33 15.40
N PRO A 2 -0.05 -7.34 15.67
CA PRO A 2 -1.21 -7.17 16.54
C PRO A 2 -0.86 -6.75 17.98
N ALA A 3 0.16 -7.37 18.59
CA ALA A 3 0.58 -7.07 19.94
C ALA A 3 1.02 -5.60 20.14
N ARG A 4 1.78 -5.05 19.18
CA ARG A 4 2.22 -3.65 19.22
C ARG A 4 1.04 -2.67 19.15
N ASN A 5 0.08 -2.93 18.27
CA ASN A 5 -1.11 -2.08 18.13
C ASN A 5 -2.02 -2.15 19.36
N ALA A 6 -2.01 -3.28 20.07
CA ALA A 6 -2.73 -3.42 21.34
C ALA A 6 -2.05 -2.71 22.52
N LEU A 7 -0.73 -2.52 22.44
CA LEU A 7 0.05 -1.87 23.48
C LEU A 7 -0.10 -0.33 23.49
N VAL A 8 -0.22 0.29 22.32
CA VAL A 8 -0.31 1.76 22.20
C VAL A 8 -1.43 2.36 23.06
N PRO A 9 -2.68 1.83 23.05
CA PRO A 9 -3.74 2.36 23.90
C PRO A 9 -3.53 2.16 25.41
N THR A 10 -2.65 1.23 25.82
CA THR A 10 -2.37 0.97 27.24
C THR A 10 -1.24 1.83 27.78
N LEU A 11 -0.36 2.32 26.91
CA LEU A 11 0.83 3.11 27.27
C LEU A 11 0.56 4.62 27.31
N VAL A 12 -0.54 5.08 26.72
CA VAL A 12 -0.80 6.51 26.53
C VAL A 12 -2.15 6.89 27.18
N PRO A 13 -2.21 8.00 27.95
CA PRO A 13 -3.47 8.53 28.46
C PRO A 13 -4.48 8.76 27.33
N ARG A 14 -5.77 8.58 27.62
CA ARG A 14 -6.85 8.69 26.60
C ARG A 14 -6.85 10.02 25.85
N GLU A 15 -6.45 11.09 26.51
CA GLU A 15 -6.34 12.45 25.93
C GLU A 15 -5.31 12.53 24.78
N HIS A 16 -4.24 11.73 24.85
CA HIS A 16 -3.16 11.72 23.87
C HIS A 16 -3.24 10.55 22.88
N LEU A 17 -4.26 9.69 23.01
CA LEU A 17 -4.43 8.52 22.16
C LEU A 17 -4.53 8.86 20.66
N PRO A 18 -5.27 9.91 20.22
CA PRO A 18 -5.29 10.30 18.81
C PRO A 18 -3.91 10.68 18.27
N ASN A 19 -3.11 11.40 19.06
CA ASN A 19 -1.75 11.77 18.68
C ASN A 19 -0.83 10.55 18.58
N ALA A 20 -0.94 9.61 19.52
CA ALA A 20 -0.16 8.37 19.50
C ALA A 20 -0.49 7.49 18.28
N ILE A 21 -1.77 7.38 17.92
CA ILE A 21 -2.22 6.65 16.72
C ILE A 21 -1.70 7.34 15.47
N SER A 22 -1.80 8.67 15.39
CA SER A 22 -1.28 9.44 14.26
C SER A 22 0.24 9.28 14.11
N LEU A 23 0.98 9.38 15.22
CA LEU A 23 2.43 9.18 15.21
C LEU A 23 2.82 7.75 14.76
N ASN A 24 2.11 6.73 15.26
CA ASN A 24 2.33 5.34 14.83
C ASN A 24 2.06 5.15 13.33
N THR A 25 1.03 5.81 12.81
CA THR A 25 0.70 5.78 11.37
C THR A 25 1.79 6.45 10.54
N ILE A 26 2.22 7.66 10.94
CA ILE A 26 3.30 8.38 10.25
C ILE A 26 4.60 7.57 10.28
N MET A 27 4.94 7.00 11.43
CA MET A 27 6.13 6.17 11.58
C MET A 27 6.07 4.93 10.67
N PHE A 28 4.91 4.25 10.61
CA PHE A 28 4.73 3.09 9.73
C PHE A 28 4.84 3.48 8.25
N GLN A 29 4.20 4.58 7.84
CA GLN A 29 4.27 5.07 6.46
C GLN A 29 5.69 5.47 6.07
N THR A 30 6.38 6.22 6.94
CA THR A 30 7.77 6.61 6.72
C THR A 30 8.67 5.39 6.59
N ALA A 31 8.54 4.42 7.49
CA ALA A 31 9.34 3.20 7.46
C ALA A 31 9.05 2.34 6.20
N SER A 32 7.81 2.27 5.76
CA SER A 32 7.41 1.52 4.56
C SER A 32 7.99 2.10 3.27
N VAL A 33 8.20 3.41 3.23
CA VAL A 33 8.80 4.12 2.09
C VAL A 33 10.32 4.18 2.21
N ALA A 34 10.83 4.58 3.37
CA ALA A 34 12.27 4.76 3.59
C ALA A 34 13.02 3.43 3.70
N GLY A 35 12.39 2.39 4.26
CA GLY A 35 13.02 1.09 4.48
C GLY A 35 13.57 0.45 3.21
N PRO A 36 12.75 0.20 2.18
CA PRO A 36 13.22 -0.35 0.92
C PRO A 36 14.26 0.52 0.22
N SER A 37 14.11 1.85 0.29
CA SER A 37 15.07 2.80 -0.29
C SER A 37 16.44 2.70 0.35
N LEU A 38 16.49 2.74 1.68
CA LEU A 38 17.72 2.62 2.44
C LEU A 38 18.33 1.23 2.26
N GLY A 39 17.50 0.18 2.24
CA GLY A 39 17.94 -1.17 1.94
C GLY A 39 18.58 -1.29 0.57
N GLY A 40 17.94 -0.73 -0.47
CA GLY A 40 18.47 -0.71 -1.83
C GLY A 40 19.80 0.03 -1.94
N ILE A 41 19.93 1.20 -1.31
CA ILE A 41 21.18 1.97 -1.26
C ILE A 41 22.29 1.19 -0.53
N LEU A 42 21.97 0.56 0.61
CA LEU A 42 22.92 -0.23 1.39
C LEU A 42 23.41 -1.46 0.61
N ILE A 43 22.52 -2.15 -0.10
CA ILE A 43 22.88 -3.26 -1.00
C ILE A 43 23.83 -2.75 -2.08
N ALA A 44 23.52 -1.62 -2.70
CA ALA A 44 24.33 -1.06 -3.77
C ALA A 44 25.72 -0.61 -3.31
N ALA A 45 25.81 -0.06 -2.09
CA ALA A 45 27.07 0.47 -1.53
C ALA A 45 27.97 -0.60 -0.89
N SER A 46 27.38 -1.55 -0.17
CA SER A 46 28.13 -2.44 0.75
C SER A 46 27.77 -3.93 0.59
N GLY A 47 26.79 -4.25 -0.25
CA GLY A 47 26.33 -5.61 -0.48
C GLY A 47 25.25 -6.07 0.50
N VAL A 48 24.66 -7.22 0.17
CA VAL A 48 23.48 -7.78 0.90
C VAL A 48 23.80 -8.11 2.36
N GLY A 49 25.05 -8.54 2.66
CA GLY A 49 25.45 -8.90 4.02
C GLY A 49 25.27 -7.77 5.03
N TRP A 50 25.53 -6.53 4.65
CA TRP A 50 25.35 -5.37 5.52
C TRP A 50 23.88 -5.06 5.83
N VAL A 51 22.97 -5.42 4.95
CA VAL A 51 21.51 -5.29 5.24
C VAL A 51 21.12 -6.21 6.39
N TYR A 52 21.62 -7.45 6.41
CA TYR A 52 21.37 -8.36 7.53
C TYR A 52 21.99 -7.87 8.84
N VAL A 53 23.21 -7.30 8.78
CA VAL A 53 23.86 -6.69 9.96
C VAL A 53 23.02 -5.51 10.47
N ALA A 54 22.62 -4.58 9.60
CA ALA A 54 21.78 -3.45 9.97
C ALA A 54 20.44 -3.90 10.56
N ASN A 55 19.82 -4.93 9.98
CA ASN A 55 18.61 -5.53 10.49
C ASN A 55 18.81 -6.15 11.88
N ALA A 56 19.87 -6.91 12.09
CA ALA A 56 20.20 -7.48 13.40
C ALA A 56 20.42 -6.41 14.47
N ILE A 57 21.12 -5.33 14.13
CA ILE A 57 21.31 -4.19 15.02
C ILE A 57 19.96 -3.52 15.34
N SER A 58 19.07 -3.33 14.36
CA SER A 58 17.76 -2.76 14.57
C SER A 58 16.90 -3.60 15.53
N PHE A 59 16.97 -4.94 15.42
CA PHE A 59 16.30 -5.82 16.37
C PHE A 59 16.90 -5.73 17.78
N ALA A 60 18.22 -5.58 17.90
CA ALA A 60 18.88 -5.36 19.20
C ALA A 60 18.34 -4.08 19.88
N PHE A 61 18.19 -2.98 19.13
CA PHE A 61 17.55 -1.76 19.66
C PHE A 61 16.11 -1.98 20.13
N VAL A 62 15.32 -2.76 19.37
CA VAL A 62 13.94 -3.09 19.79
C VAL A 62 13.94 -3.91 21.08
N ILE A 63 14.84 -4.90 21.21
CA ILE A 63 14.96 -5.72 22.42
C ILE A 63 15.36 -4.84 23.62
N VAL A 64 16.35 -3.96 23.46
CA VAL A 64 16.76 -3.01 24.52
C VAL A 64 15.60 -2.10 24.90
N ALA A 65 14.88 -1.55 23.93
CA ALA A 65 13.71 -0.71 24.21
C ALA A 65 12.63 -1.46 25.00
N LEU A 66 12.36 -2.72 24.66
CA LEU A 66 11.39 -3.56 25.39
C LEU A 66 11.86 -3.86 26.82
N LEU A 67 13.17 -4.12 27.01
CA LEU A 67 13.74 -4.36 28.34
C LEU A 67 13.75 -3.10 29.21
N MET A 68 13.82 -1.92 28.60
CA MET A 68 13.75 -0.64 29.31
C MET A 68 12.32 -0.24 29.67
N MET A 69 11.31 -0.87 29.12
CA MET A 69 9.91 -0.60 29.48
C MET A 69 9.65 -1.07 30.91
N ARG A 70 9.27 -0.12 31.77
CA ARG A 70 8.88 -0.37 33.17
C ARG A 70 7.39 -0.07 33.32
N ASP A 71 6.76 -0.76 34.27
CA ASP A 71 5.36 -0.50 34.69
C ASP A 71 4.35 -0.51 33.51
N VAL A 72 4.50 -1.49 32.60
CA VAL A 72 3.50 -1.69 31.55
C VAL A 72 2.19 -2.11 32.22
N PRO A 73 1.10 -1.30 32.11
CA PRO A 73 -0.16 -1.66 32.74
C PRO A 73 -0.66 -2.99 32.17
N VAL A 74 -0.83 -3.98 33.02
CA VAL A 74 -1.50 -5.21 32.64
C VAL A 74 -2.96 -4.83 32.35
N ARG A 75 -3.39 -5.01 31.11
CA ARG A 75 -4.78 -4.79 30.74
C ARG A 75 -5.63 -5.72 31.60
N GLU A 76 -6.44 -5.14 32.51
CA GLU A 76 -7.44 -5.93 33.22
C GLU A 76 -8.28 -6.68 32.18
N PRO A 77 -8.56 -7.98 32.41
CA PRO A 77 -9.46 -8.70 31.53
C PRO A 77 -10.74 -7.89 31.41
N SER A 78 -11.10 -7.44 30.24
CA SER A 78 -12.39 -6.78 29.97
C SER A 78 -13.48 -7.65 30.57
N ALA A 79 -14.43 -7.03 31.28
CA ALA A 79 -15.52 -7.73 31.95
C ALA A 79 -16.12 -8.81 31.04
N PRO A 80 -16.57 -9.96 31.58
CA PRO A 80 -17.17 -11.03 30.78
C PRO A 80 -18.38 -10.46 30.02
N GLY A 81 -18.25 -10.21 28.74
CA GLY A 81 -19.26 -9.57 27.88
C GLY A 81 -18.73 -8.48 26.95
N ALA A 82 -17.58 -7.86 27.24
CA ALA A 82 -16.87 -6.93 26.34
C ALA A 82 -15.73 -7.65 25.59
N ARG A 83 -15.97 -8.85 25.11
CA ARG A 83 -15.17 -9.41 24.02
C ARG A 83 -15.47 -8.53 22.81
N ASP A 84 -14.46 -7.77 22.35
CA ASP A 84 -14.43 -7.40 20.94
C ASP A 84 -14.64 -8.72 20.21
N ASP A 85 -15.88 -8.96 19.76
CA ASP A 85 -16.20 -10.12 18.99
C ASP A 85 -15.36 -10.09 17.72
N VAL A 86 -14.17 -10.66 17.78
CA VAL A 86 -13.44 -11.17 16.62
C VAL A 86 -14.21 -12.42 16.15
N SER A 87 -15.52 -12.25 16.04
CA SER A 87 -16.44 -13.26 15.57
C SER A 87 -16.32 -13.27 14.06
N LEU A 88 -16.31 -14.45 13.47
CA LEU A 88 -16.52 -14.62 12.03
C LEU A 88 -17.73 -13.79 11.55
N HIS A 89 -18.74 -13.63 12.39
CA HIS A 89 -19.89 -12.78 12.12
C HIS A 89 -19.52 -11.29 11.95
N ALA A 90 -18.59 -10.76 12.77
CA ALA A 90 -18.10 -9.37 12.64
C ALA A 90 -17.27 -9.19 11.34
N ALA A 91 -16.48 -10.20 10.97
CA ALA A 91 -15.76 -10.19 9.69
C ALA A 91 -16.74 -10.25 8.50
N PHE A 92 -17.77 -11.09 8.57
CA PHE A 92 -18.82 -11.14 7.54
C PHE A 92 -19.63 -9.85 7.44
N GLU A 93 -19.90 -9.17 8.55
CA GLU A 93 -20.56 -7.86 8.53
C GLU A 93 -19.71 -6.80 7.83
N GLY A 94 -18.40 -6.75 8.12
CA GLY A 94 -17.46 -5.88 7.41
C GLY A 94 -17.39 -6.18 5.91
N LEU A 95 -17.31 -7.46 5.55
CA LEU A 95 -17.30 -7.90 4.16
C LEU A 95 -18.62 -7.54 3.45
N ARG A 96 -19.76 -7.80 4.09
CA ARG A 96 -21.08 -7.44 3.56
C ARG A 96 -21.24 -5.93 3.34
N PHE A 97 -20.72 -5.12 4.26
CA PHE A 97 -20.70 -3.67 4.12
C PHE A 97 -19.87 -3.23 2.91
N VAL A 98 -18.65 -3.75 2.75
CA VAL A 98 -17.76 -3.45 1.60
C VAL A 98 -18.47 -3.79 0.29
N PHE A 99 -19.04 -4.98 0.17
CA PHE A 99 -19.70 -5.40 -1.07
C PHE A 99 -21.03 -4.67 -1.34
N ARG A 100 -21.69 -4.14 -0.32
CA ARG A 100 -22.91 -3.33 -0.46
C ARG A 100 -22.64 -1.87 -0.81
N SER A 101 -21.47 -1.34 -0.47
CA SER A 101 -21.07 0.01 -0.83
C SER A 101 -20.34 0.00 -2.19
N PRO A 102 -20.96 0.48 -3.28
CA PRO A 102 -20.33 0.49 -4.60
C PRO A 102 -19.02 1.26 -4.61
N MET A 103 -18.94 2.34 -3.83
CA MET A 103 -17.77 3.20 -3.74
C MET A 103 -16.59 2.51 -3.07
N ILE A 104 -16.81 1.94 -1.88
CA ILE A 104 -15.75 1.22 -1.13
C ILE A 104 -15.31 -0.02 -1.91
N ARG A 105 -16.26 -0.79 -2.45
CA ARG A 105 -15.97 -1.96 -3.28
C ARG A 105 -15.08 -1.61 -4.47
N SER A 106 -15.41 -0.53 -5.20
CA SER A 106 -14.63 -0.12 -6.37
C SER A 106 -13.21 0.31 -6.02
N THR A 107 -13.04 1.04 -4.93
CA THR A 107 -11.70 1.44 -4.47
C THR A 107 -10.86 0.23 -4.02
N MET A 108 -11.46 -0.76 -3.36
CA MET A 108 -10.78 -1.98 -2.96
C MET A 108 -10.44 -2.90 -4.13
N LEU A 109 -11.36 -3.02 -5.11
CA LEU A 109 -11.10 -3.80 -6.33
C LEU A 109 -10.02 -3.14 -7.20
N LEU A 110 -10.01 -1.80 -7.30
CA LEU A 110 -8.93 -1.09 -7.97
C LEU A 110 -7.57 -1.37 -7.33
N ASP A 111 -7.51 -1.35 -5.99
CA ASP A 111 -6.31 -1.67 -5.24
C ASP A 111 -5.83 -3.10 -5.49
N PHE A 112 -6.76 -4.03 -5.33
CA PHE A 112 -6.48 -5.45 -5.54
C PHE A 112 -5.97 -5.73 -6.95
N PHE A 113 -6.69 -5.27 -7.98
CA PHE A 113 -6.27 -5.54 -9.35
C PHE A 113 -5.00 -4.79 -9.75
N ALA A 114 -4.81 -3.55 -9.26
CA ALA A 114 -3.57 -2.83 -9.48
C ALA A 114 -2.37 -3.59 -8.91
N THR A 115 -2.47 -4.06 -7.66
CA THR A 115 -1.38 -4.76 -6.99
C THR A 115 -1.22 -6.21 -7.48
N PHE A 116 -2.32 -6.89 -7.81
CA PHE A 116 -2.31 -8.24 -8.35
C PHE A 116 -1.64 -8.29 -9.73
N PHE A 117 -2.09 -7.46 -10.67
CA PHE A 117 -1.58 -7.49 -12.04
C PHE A 117 -0.22 -6.80 -12.21
N SER A 118 0.23 -6.00 -11.26
CA SER A 118 1.47 -5.24 -11.40
C SER A 118 2.53 -5.61 -10.36
N SER A 119 2.55 -6.85 -9.89
CA SER A 119 3.60 -7.38 -9.00
C SER A 119 4.97 -7.51 -9.70
N ALA A 120 5.27 -6.55 -10.56
CA ALA A 120 6.48 -6.50 -11.39
C ALA A 120 7.79 -6.44 -10.59
N THR A 121 7.73 -6.00 -9.33
CA THR A 121 8.89 -5.94 -8.44
C THR A 121 9.46 -7.32 -8.11
N ALA A 122 8.65 -8.37 -8.10
CA ALA A 122 9.11 -9.74 -7.91
C ALA A 122 10.05 -10.23 -9.04
N LEU A 123 9.86 -9.70 -10.27
CA LEU A 123 10.67 -10.07 -11.42
C LEU A 123 11.87 -9.12 -11.64
N LEU A 124 12.02 -8.11 -10.80
CA LEU A 124 13.10 -7.12 -10.92
C LEU A 124 14.51 -7.72 -10.90
N PRO A 125 14.82 -8.78 -10.11
CA PRO A 125 16.12 -9.46 -10.19
C PRO A 125 16.44 -9.97 -11.60
N ILE A 126 15.47 -10.58 -12.27
CA ILE A 126 15.61 -11.11 -13.64
C ILE A 126 15.87 -9.95 -14.63
N PHE A 127 15.10 -8.85 -14.49
CA PHE A 127 15.34 -7.66 -15.31
C PHE A 127 16.75 -7.09 -15.10
N ALA A 128 17.23 -6.99 -13.87
CA ALA A 128 18.53 -6.43 -13.57
C ALA A 128 19.70 -7.29 -14.05
N GLN A 129 19.57 -8.63 -13.95
CA GLN A 129 20.64 -9.55 -14.31
C GLN A 129 20.64 -9.94 -15.78
N ASP A 130 19.47 -10.36 -16.31
CA ASP A 130 19.40 -11.00 -17.63
C ASP A 130 19.08 -9.99 -18.75
N ILE A 131 18.27 -8.95 -18.46
CA ILE A 131 17.77 -8.05 -19.49
C ILE A 131 18.60 -6.77 -19.57
N LEU A 132 18.84 -6.11 -18.44
CA LEU A 132 19.56 -4.84 -18.35
C LEU A 132 21.06 -5.04 -18.09
N GLN A 133 21.45 -6.17 -17.54
CA GLN A 133 22.83 -6.55 -17.21
C GLN A 133 23.57 -5.51 -16.35
N VAL A 134 22.84 -4.92 -15.40
CA VAL A 134 23.34 -3.80 -14.57
C VAL A 134 23.93 -4.25 -13.23
N GLY A 135 23.93 -5.55 -12.97
CA GLY A 135 24.48 -6.15 -11.75
C GLY A 135 23.79 -5.71 -10.45
N ALA A 136 24.40 -6.04 -9.31
CA ALA A 136 23.81 -5.80 -7.98
C ALA A 136 23.60 -4.31 -7.67
N LYS A 137 24.49 -3.44 -8.13
CA LYS A 137 24.36 -1.98 -7.92
C LYS A 137 23.18 -1.41 -8.68
N GLY A 138 23.03 -1.81 -9.96
CA GLY A 138 21.87 -1.41 -10.77
C GLY A 138 20.56 -1.94 -10.21
N TYR A 139 20.53 -3.19 -9.75
CA TYR A 139 19.37 -3.76 -9.05
C TYR A 139 18.96 -2.93 -7.83
N GLY A 140 19.93 -2.53 -6.97
CA GLY A 140 19.64 -1.70 -5.80
C GLY A 140 18.98 -0.36 -6.17
N TRP A 141 19.47 0.32 -7.21
CA TRP A 141 18.86 1.55 -7.71
C TRP A 141 17.46 1.33 -8.26
N LEU A 142 17.25 0.27 -9.06
CA LEU A 142 15.92 -0.06 -9.59
C LEU A 142 14.93 -0.41 -8.48
N TYR A 143 15.41 -1.12 -7.44
CA TYR A 143 14.58 -1.45 -6.27
C TYR A 143 14.19 -0.21 -5.45
N ALA A 144 15.07 0.80 -5.39
CA ALA A 144 14.79 2.07 -4.73
C ALA A 144 13.92 3.04 -5.55
N ALA A 145 13.77 2.81 -6.85
CA ALA A 145 13.07 3.73 -7.74
C ALA A 145 11.59 3.98 -7.35
N PRO A 146 10.74 2.95 -7.06
CA PRO A 146 9.36 3.18 -6.63
C PRO A 146 9.28 4.04 -5.38
N ALA A 147 10.16 3.79 -4.41
CA ALA A 147 10.19 4.57 -3.17
C ALA A 147 10.60 6.02 -3.42
N THR A 148 11.52 6.26 -4.34
CA THR A 148 11.90 7.64 -4.76
C THR A 148 10.68 8.38 -5.34
N GLY A 149 9.94 7.75 -6.24
CA GLY A 149 8.71 8.30 -6.79
C GLY A 149 7.64 8.55 -5.71
N ALA A 150 7.47 7.61 -4.79
CA ALA A 150 6.53 7.72 -3.67
C ALA A 150 6.85 8.90 -2.75
N ILE A 151 8.13 9.10 -2.38
CA ILE A 151 8.58 10.22 -1.53
C ILE A 151 8.29 11.56 -2.20
N LEU A 152 8.71 11.72 -3.45
CA LEU A 152 8.51 12.97 -4.20
C LEU A 152 7.02 13.30 -4.33
N THR A 153 6.21 12.30 -4.65
CA THR A 153 4.77 12.47 -4.79
C THR A 153 4.09 12.73 -3.44
N SER A 154 4.51 12.06 -2.37
CA SER A 154 3.98 12.33 -1.02
C SER A 154 4.21 13.80 -0.62
N ALA A 155 5.41 14.29 -0.84
CA ALA A 155 5.73 15.70 -0.56
C ALA A 155 4.88 16.68 -1.40
N ALA A 156 4.65 16.37 -2.68
CA ALA A 156 3.81 17.17 -3.56
C ALA A 156 2.32 17.08 -3.20
N MET A 157 1.85 15.93 -2.72
CA MET A 157 0.44 15.71 -2.36
C MET A 157 0.02 16.49 -1.12
N VAL A 158 0.91 16.73 -0.15
CA VAL A 158 0.58 17.46 1.10
C VAL A 158 -0.14 18.80 0.83
N PRO A 159 0.37 19.72 0.01
CA PRO A 159 -0.32 20.98 -0.29
C PRO A 159 -1.44 20.85 -1.34
N MET A 160 -1.50 19.74 -2.08
CA MET A 160 -2.40 19.60 -3.23
C MET A 160 -3.65 18.77 -2.91
N VAL A 161 -3.61 17.87 -1.92
CA VAL A 161 -4.69 16.92 -1.65
C VAL A 161 -6.03 17.59 -1.38
N ASP A 162 -6.01 18.74 -0.69
CA ASP A 162 -7.21 19.51 -0.39
C ASP A 162 -7.77 20.28 -1.59
N ARG A 163 -6.97 20.48 -2.64
CA ARG A 163 -7.37 21.15 -3.87
C ARG A 163 -7.96 20.18 -4.90
N ILE A 164 -7.83 18.89 -4.67
CA ILE A 164 -8.35 17.87 -5.59
C ILE A 164 -9.87 17.78 -5.43
N GLU A 165 -10.60 18.38 -6.36
CA GLU A 165 -12.06 18.33 -6.40
C GLU A 165 -12.58 17.00 -6.91
N ARG A 166 -12.07 16.50 -8.04
CA ARG A 166 -12.52 15.28 -8.71
C ARG A 166 -11.69 14.07 -8.29
N ARG A 167 -11.84 13.65 -7.04
CA ARG A 167 -11.02 12.58 -6.43
C ARG A 167 -11.14 11.25 -7.16
N GLY A 168 -12.34 10.88 -7.63
CA GLY A 168 -12.53 9.63 -8.34
C GLY A 168 -11.83 9.59 -9.69
N VAL A 169 -11.83 10.69 -10.43
CA VAL A 169 -11.12 10.80 -11.72
C VAL A 169 -9.61 10.71 -11.51
N VAL A 170 -9.07 11.43 -10.52
CA VAL A 170 -7.64 11.38 -10.21
C VAL A 170 -7.21 9.98 -9.79
N LEU A 171 -8.03 9.26 -9.01
CA LEU A 171 -7.79 7.88 -8.65
C LEU A 171 -7.68 6.97 -9.89
N LEU A 172 -8.63 7.08 -10.81
CA LEU A 172 -8.64 6.27 -12.04
C LEU A 172 -7.41 6.56 -12.92
N TRP A 173 -7.04 7.83 -13.08
CA TRP A 173 -5.83 8.22 -13.83
C TRP A 173 -4.55 7.76 -13.14
N ALA A 174 -4.50 7.79 -11.81
CA ALA A 174 -3.35 7.27 -11.06
C ALA A 174 -3.18 5.77 -11.30
N VAL A 175 -4.25 4.96 -11.20
CA VAL A 175 -4.16 3.51 -11.44
C VAL A 175 -3.88 3.20 -12.91
N ALA A 176 -4.45 3.96 -13.86
CA ALA A 176 -4.13 3.82 -15.26
C ALA A 176 -2.66 4.18 -15.56
N GLY A 177 -2.14 5.24 -14.95
CA GLY A 177 -0.73 5.63 -15.02
C GLY A 177 0.20 4.55 -14.46
N TYR A 178 -0.19 3.91 -13.35
CA TYR A 178 0.51 2.78 -12.77
C TYR A 178 0.59 1.60 -13.78
N GLY A 179 -0.54 1.19 -14.35
CA GLY A 179 -0.58 0.11 -15.35
C GLY A 179 0.23 0.44 -16.60
N LEU A 180 0.15 1.68 -17.11
CA LEU A 180 0.92 2.12 -18.27
C LEU A 180 2.43 2.12 -17.99
N ALA A 181 2.85 2.64 -16.84
CA ALA A 181 4.25 2.63 -16.41
C ALA A 181 4.78 1.19 -16.31
N THR A 182 3.96 0.25 -15.83
CA THR A 182 4.31 -1.18 -15.77
C THR A 182 4.47 -1.78 -17.16
N VAL A 183 3.58 -1.49 -18.12
CA VAL A 183 3.73 -1.94 -19.53
C VAL A 183 5.03 -1.43 -20.13
N VAL A 184 5.30 -0.11 -19.98
CA VAL A 184 6.53 0.50 -20.53
C VAL A 184 7.77 -0.07 -19.85
N PHE A 185 7.72 -0.36 -18.56
CA PHE A 185 8.78 -1.07 -17.85
C PHE A 185 9.04 -2.44 -18.45
N GLY A 186 8.01 -3.23 -18.70
CA GLY A 186 8.16 -4.56 -19.34
C GLY A 186 8.77 -4.54 -20.74
N LEU A 187 8.57 -3.46 -21.49
CA LEU A 187 9.16 -3.23 -22.81
C LEU A 187 10.58 -2.66 -22.75
N SER A 188 10.99 -2.11 -21.59
CA SER A 188 12.22 -1.36 -21.46
C SER A 188 13.46 -2.26 -21.56
N ARG A 189 14.46 -1.75 -22.26
CA ARG A 189 15.82 -2.30 -22.36
C ARG A 189 16.87 -1.30 -21.86
N SER A 190 16.45 -0.15 -21.34
CA SER A 190 17.32 0.92 -20.85
C SER A 190 17.17 1.06 -19.34
N PHE A 191 18.30 1.13 -18.63
CA PHE A 191 18.31 1.32 -17.18
C PHE A 191 17.51 2.57 -16.75
N TRP A 192 17.76 3.70 -17.40
CA TRP A 192 17.09 4.96 -17.04
C TRP A 192 15.60 4.93 -17.31
N LEU A 193 15.16 4.35 -18.44
CA LEU A 193 13.74 4.21 -18.74
C LEU A 193 13.06 3.31 -17.68
N THR A 194 13.69 2.18 -17.36
CA THR A 194 13.21 1.28 -16.32
C THR A 194 13.11 1.99 -14.95
N PHE A 195 14.14 2.74 -14.58
CA PHE A 195 14.18 3.52 -13.33
C PHE A 195 13.00 4.53 -13.29
N PHE A 196 12.80 5.31 -14.36
CA PHE A 196 11.71 6.27 -14.43
C PHE A 196 10.33 5.61 -14.41
N CYS A 197 10.16 4.50 -15.10
CA CYS A 197 8.89 3.75 -15.06
C CYS A 197 8.61 3.23 -13.65
N LEU A 198 9.59 2.64 -12.98
CA LEU A 198 9.45 2.18 -11.60
C LEU A 198 9.21 3.34 -10.61
N ALA A 199 9.88 4.47 -10.77
CA ALA A 199 9.59 5.66 -9.97
C ALA A 199 8.17 6.17 -10.22
N LEU A 200 7.68 6.13 -11.46
CA LEU A 200 6.32 6.51 -11.81
C LEU A 200 5.29 5.54 -11.21
N THR A 201 5.58 4.23 -11.15
CA THR A 201 4.68 3.30 -10.44
C THR A 201 4.55 3.67 -8.97
N GLY A 202 5.65 3.96 -8.27
CA GLY A 202 5.59 4.40 -6.88
C GLY A 202 4.86 5.74 -6.68
N ALA A 203 5.06 6.68 -7.61
CA ALA A 203 4.37 7.97 -7.61
C ALA A 203 2.85 7.81 -7.76
N THR A 204 2.41 7.06 -8.77
CA THR A 204 1.00 6.84 -9.08
C THR A 204 0.30 5.99 -8.03
N ASP A 205 0.96 4.98 -7.46
CA ASP A 205 0.43 4.21 -6.35
C ASP A 205 0.21 5.08 -5.11
N THR A 206 1.14 5.98 -4.80
CA THR A 206 1.01 6.93 -3.69
C THR A 206 -0.22 7.82 -3.85
N VAL A 207 -0.44 8.40 -5.04
CA VAL A 207 -1.66 9.21 -5.32
C VAL A 207 -2.91 8.36 -5.10
N SER A 208 -2.92 7.16 -5.67
CA SER A 208 -4.03 6.21 -5.56
C SER A 208 -4.29 5.83 -4.09
N MET A 209 -3.25 5.49 -3.33
CA MET A 209 -3.34 5.13 -1.91
C MET A 209 -3.91 6.26 -1.05
N VAL A 210 -3.44 7.49 -1.23
CA VAL A 210 -3.92 8.66 -0.48
C VAL A 210 -5.41 8.88 -0.75
N ILE A 211 -5.82 8.88 -2.01
CA ILE A 211 -7.23 9.12 -2.38
C ILE A 211 -8.12 7.97 -1.90
N ARG A 212 -7.70 6.71 -2.05
CA ARG A 212 -8.45 5.55 -1.55
C ARG A 212 -8.63 5.60 -0.02
N ASN A 213 -7.58 6.01 0.71
CA ASN A 213 -7.67 6.18 2.16
C ASN A 213 -8.68 7.25 2.55
N ILE A 214 -8.68 8.39 1.88
CA ILE A 214 -9.65 9.47 2.11
C ILE A 214 -11.07 8.99 1.84
N VAL A 215 -11.31 8.37 0.70
CA VAL A 215 -12.63 7.85 0.34
C VAL A 215 -13.13 6.83 1.37
N ARG A 216 -12.28 5.87 1.76
CA ARG A 216 -12.64 4.87 2.77
C ARG A 216 -12.99 5.48 4.12
N GLN A 217 -12.22 6.49 4.57
CA GLN A 217 -12.48 7.14 5.85
C GLN A 217 -13.79 7.94 5.83
N LEU A 218 -14.09 8.61 4.73
CA LEU A 218 -15.29 9.44 4.59
C LEU A 218 -16.57 8.60 4.37
N GLU A 219 -16.48 7.49 3.63
CA GLU A 219 -17.63 6.64 3.29
C GLU A 219 -17.93 5.56 4.35
N THR A 220 -17.07 5.40 5.38
CA THR A 220 -17.25 4.35 6.37
C THR A 220 -17.77 4.92 7.68
N PRO A 221 -18.97 4.51 8.13
CA PRO A 221 -19.48 4.87 9.46
C PRO A 221 -18.53 4.45 10.58
N ASP A 222 -18.43 5.27 11.63
CA ASP A 222 -17.48 5.08 12.74
C ASP A 222 -17.54 3.68 13.36
N ARG A 223 -18.75 3.15 13.52
CA ARG A 223 -19.01 1.82 14.08
C ARG A 223 -18.41 0.67 13.24
N LEU A 224 -18.19 0.87 11.93
CA LEU A 224 -17.71 -0.15 10.99
C LEU A 224 -16.25 0.07 10.58
N ARG A 225 -15.59 1.17 11.00
CA ARG A 225 -14.20 1.49 10.58
C ARG A 225 -13.21 0.37 10.90
N GLY A 226 -13.27 -0.20 12.10
CA GLY A 226 -12.38 -1.31 12.48
C GLY A 226 -12.58 -2.56 11.62
N ARG A 227 -13.84 -2.92 11.36
CA ARG A 227 -14.20 -4.09 10.53
C ARG A 227 -13.80 -3.89 9.07
N MET A 228 -14.07 -2.71 8.51
CA MET A 228 -13.63 -2.34 7.17
C MET A 228 -12.11 -2.36 7.04
N THR A 229 -11.38 -1.85 8.04
CA THR A 229 -9.91 -1.90 8.05
C THR A 229 -9.38 -3.33 8.05
N GLY A 230 -10.02 -4.25 8.80
CA GLY A 230 -9.68 -5.67 8.77
C GLY A 230 -9.86 -6.29 7.39
N VAL A 231 -11.02 -6.04 6.73
CA VAL A 231 -11.27 -6.50 5.36
C VAL A 231 -10.24 -5.90 4.39
N ASN A 232 -9.97 -4.59 4.50
CA ASN A 232 -8.98 -3.93 3.66
C ASN A 232 -7.58 -4.55 3.80
N MET A 233 -7.18 -4.96 5.01
CA MET A 233 -5.88 -5.63 5.20
C MET A 233 -5.77 -6.96 4.44
N VAL A 234 -6.86 -7.70 4.32
CA VAL A 234 -6.88 -8.94 3.53
C VAL A 234 -6.64 -8.64 2.05
N PHE A 235 -7.32 -7.64 1.48
CA PHE A 235 -7.13 -7.23 0.09
C PHE A 235 -5.74 -6.63 -0.14
N PHE A 236 -5.29 -5.75 0.74
CA PHE A 236 -4.00 -5.08 0.66
C PHE A 236 -2.81 -6.04 0.73
N ASN A 237 -2.88 -7.07 1.59
CA ASN A 237 -1.80 -8.07 1.68
C ASN A 237 -1.99 -9.21 0.67
N GLY A 238 -3.22 -9.59 0.36
CA GLY A 238 -3.50 -10.72 -0.54
C GLY A 238 -3.22 -10.39 -2.00
N GLY A 239 -3.52 -9.18 -2.44
CA GLY A 239 -3.29 -8.75 -3.83
C GLY A 239 -1.86 -8.93 -4.29
N PRO A 240 -0.86 -8.31 -3.63
CA PRO A 240 0.55 -8.45 -4.02
C PRO A 240 1.03 -9.90 -3.99
N GLN A 241 0.72 -10.66 -2.94
CA GLN A 241 1.20 -12.04 -2.80
C GLN A 241 0.65 -12.96 -3.89
N LEU A 242 -0.63 -12.85 -4.20
CA LEU A 242 -1.24 -13.59 -5.31
C LEU A 242 -0.70 -13.12 -6.66
N GLY A 243 -0.44 -11.82 -6.80
CA GLY A 243 0.14 -11.24 -8.00
C GLY A 243 1.59 -11.68 -8.22
N GLU A 244 2.40 -11.81 -7.17
CA GLU A 244 3.76 -12.34 -7.27
C GLU A 244 3.75 -13.80 -7.75
N LEU A 245 2.80 -14.61 -7.26
CA LEU A 245 2.62 -15.98 -7.71
C LEU A 245 2.23 -16.06 -9.18
N GLU A 246 1.25 -15.23 -9.60
CA GLU A 246 0.81 -15.12 -10.98
C GLU A 246 1.96 -14.66 -11.88
N ALA A 247 2.64 -13.57 -11.50
CA ALA A 247 3.76 -13.03 -12.25
C ALA A 247 4.90 -14.05 -12.40
N GLY A 248 5.22 -14.81 -11.35
CA GLY A 248 6.20 -15.88 -11.40
C GLY A 248 5.80 -17.02 -12.33
N ALA A 249 4.53 -17.45 -12.29
CA ALA A 249 4.01 -18.50 -13.17
C ALA A 249 4.04 -18.08 -14.65
N VAL A 250 3.56 -16.87 -14.96
CA VAL A 250 3.59 -16.33 -16.34
C VAL A 250 5.02 -16.12 -16.81
N ALA A 251 5.90 -15.63 -15.95
CA ALA A 251 7.32 -15.45 -16.29
C ALA A 251 8.02 -16.78 -16.59
N ASN A 252 7.67 -17.86 -15.90
CA ASN A 252 8.23 -19.20 -16.17
C ASN A 252 7.82 -19.75 -17.53
N TRP A 253 6.61 -19.42 -18.03
CA TRP A 253 6.12 -19.92 -19.31
C TRP A 253 6.48 -19.02 -20.49
N PHE A 254 6.44 -17.71 -20.30
CA PHE A 254 6.53 -16.73 -21.40
C PHE A 254 7.69 -15.74 -21.23
N GLY A 255 8.42 -15.82 -20.11
CA GLY A 255 9.50 -14.89 -19.77
C GLY A 255 9.03 -13.65 -19.01
N ALA A 256 9.96 -13.06 -18.24
CA ALA A 256 9.69 -11.93 -17.36
C ALA A 256 9.11 -10.68 -18.07
N PRO A 257 9.57 -10.28 -19.28
CA PRO A 257 9.01 -9.13 -19.98
C PRO A 257 7.52 -9.30 -20.30
N ILE A 258 7.13 -10.49 -20.81
CA ILE A 258 5.73 -10.77 -21.15
C ILE A 258 4.86 -10.75 -19.89
N SER A 259 5.32 -11.35 -18.80
CA SER A 259 4.60 -11.31 -17.53
C SER A 259 4.33 -9.87 -17.05
N VAL A 260 5.34 -9.01 -17.08
CA VAL A 260 5.17 -7.60 -16.67
C VAL A 260 4.23 -6.85 -17.62
N ILE A 261 4.34 -7.07 -18.92
CA ILE A 261 3.47 -6.41 -19.92
C ILE A 261 2.02 -6.85 -19.74
N THR A 262 1.77 -8.16 -19.62
CA THR A 262 0.41 -8.70 -19.45
C THR A 262 -0.20 -8.25 -18.14
N GLY A 263 0.59 -8.18 -17.06
CA GLY A 263 0.18 -7.61 -15.80
C GLY A 263 -0.22 -6.13 -15.91
N GLY A 264 0.60 -5.30 -16.55
CA GLY A 264 0.27 -3.89 -16.78
C GLY A 264 -0.99 -3.71 -17.64
N ILE A 265 -1.19 -4.53 -18.69
CA ILE A 265 -2.41 -4.54 -19.50
C ILE A 265 -3.61 -4.98 -18.65
N GLY A 266 -3.47 -6.03 -17.82
CA GLY A 266 -4.51 -6.48 -16.90
C GLY A 266 -4.96 -5.38 -15.94
N CYS A 267 -4.02 -4.60 -15.40
CA CYS A 267 -4.31 -3.44 -14.57
C CYS A 267 -5.11 -2.36 -15.34
N LEU A 268 -4.74 -2.05 -16.59
CA LEU A 268 -5.46 -1.09 -17.43
C LEU A 268 -6.87 -1.57 -17.75
N VAL A 269 -7.03 -2.84 -18.13
CA VAL A 269 -8.34 -3.45 -18.41
C VAL A 269 -9.23 -3.44 -17.18
N ALA A 270 -8.71 -3.83 -16.01
CA ALA A 270 -9.45 -3.79 -14.76
C ALA A 270 -9.87 -2.36 -14.39
N THR A 271 -8.98 -1.37 -14.59
CA THR A 271 -9.30 0.04 -14.36
C THR A 271 -10.41 0.52 -15.29
N GLY A 272 -10.35 0.19 -16.57
CA GLY A 272 -11.39 0.51 -17.55
C GLY A 272 -12.74 -0.15 -17.20
N TRP A 273 -12.71 -1.42 -16.80
CA TRP A 273 -13.90 -2.15 -16.38
C TRP A 273 -14.54 -1.52 -15.14
N ILE A 274 -13.78 -1.23 -14.09
CA ILE A 274 -14.30 -0.60 -12.86
C ILE A 274 -14.81 0.82 -13.18
N SER A 275 -14.12 1.57 -14.02
CA SER A 275 -14.56 2.89 -14.45
C SER A 275 -15.89 2.87 -15.19
N SER A 276 -16.16 1.82 -15.98
CA SER A 276 -17.42 1.67 -16.73
C SER A 276 -18.56 1.15 -15.87
N THR A 277 -18.28 0.22 -14.95
CA THR A 277 -19.30 -0.42 -14.10
C THR A 277 -19.68 0.40 -12.87
N THR A 278 -18.85 1.37 -12.47
CA THR A 278 -19.11 2.20 -11.29
C THR A 278 -19.05 3.70 -11.64
N PRO A 279 -20.10 4.25 -12.26
CA PRO A 279 -20.16 5.68 -12.58
C PRO A 279 -20.03 6.59 -11.35
N THR A 280 -20.49 6.14 -10.19
CA THR A 280 -20.35 6.86 -8.91
C THR A 280 -18.91 7.19 -8.57
N LEU A 281 -17.95 6.33 -8.91
CA LEU A 281 -16.53 6.60 -8.72
C LEU A 281 -16.05 7.76 -9.61
N ARG A 282 -16.50 7.82 -10.87
CA ARG A 282 -16.11 8.89 -11.81
C ARG A 282 -16.63 10.26 -11.38
N HIS A 283 -17.80 10.30 -10.75
CA HIS A 283 -18.46 11.53 -10.30
C HIS A 283 -18.14 11.88 -8.85
N TYR A 284 -17.28 11.11 -8.19
CA TYR A 284 -16.92 11.36 -6.80
C TYR A 284 -16.08 12.64 -6.68
N THR A 285 -16.69 13.65 -6.06
CA THR A 285 -16.08 14.95 -5.81
C THR A 285 -15.89 15.19 -4.31
N ARG A 286 -15.14 16.20 -3.96
CA ARG A 286 -14.96 16.64 -2.58
C ARG A 286 -16.29 17.02 -1.92
N GLU A 287 -17.20 17.67 -2.67
CA GLU A 287 -18.51 18.11 -2.17
C GLU A 287 -19.46 16.94 -1.91
N SER A 288 -19.45 15.90 -2.75
CA SER A 288 -20.26 14.71 -2.52
C SER A 288 -19.92 14.01 -1.21
N ALA A 289 -18.66 14.07 -0.77
CA ALA A 289 -18.21 13.57 0.52
C ALA A 289 -18.78 14.34 1.71
N ALA A 290 -18.91 15.67 1.60
CA ALA A 290 -19.42 16.53 2.66
C ALA A 290 -20.93 16.35 2.90
N THR A 291 -21.69 16.08 1.83
CA THR A 291 -23.16 15.92 1.91
C THR A 291 -23.55 14.60 2.60
N HIS A 292 -22.77 13.52 2.45
CA HIS A 292 -23.01 12.26 3.15
C HIS A 292 -22.79 12.35 4.67
N HIS A 293 -21.89 13.23 5.13
CA HIS A 293 -21.63 13.42 6.56
C HIS A 293 -22.71 14.23 7.30
N GLN A 294 -23.57 14.96 6.59
CA GLN A 294 -24.66 15.75 7.19
C GLN A 294 -25.99 14.96 7.34
N VAL A 295 -26.09 13.77 6.74
CA VAL A 295 -27.30 12.96 6.70
C VAL A 295 -27.22 11.71 7.58
N THR A 296 -26.03 11.39 8.12
CA THR A 296 -25.78 10.28 9.07
C THR A 296 -25.46 10.78 10.46
#